data_2abc556dc275bd3d9e7c74dfe5a1b007
#
_entry.id   2abc556dc275bd3d9e7c74dfe5a1b007
#
_cell.length_a   1.000
_cell.length_b   1.000
_cell.length_c   1.000
_cell.angle_alpha   90.00
_cell.angle_beta   90.00
_cell.angle_gamma   90.00
#
_symmetry.space_group_name_H-M   'P 1'
#
loop_
_entity.id
_entity.type
_entity.pdbx_description
1 polymer ?
#
loop_
_entity_poly.entity_id
_entity_poly.type
_entity_poly.pdbx_seq_one_letter_code
_entity_poly.pdbx_strand_id
1 'polypeptide(L)'
;NCDLEALDLLDKIFLDEEFLDIYYKEKRKNTILIGSDCYEIDKNCHCTSYGINPYPQKNCDISFSLINHKVTLQVHTKKGEIFLSEFVTDLTEIDEIPEEILRKREKTAEKLKLQHKDLPNAEDTRKALQKEGTVVWKKFAKDCVSCGACAVICPTCHCFLLIDKANFEKVKIWDACQYPSFERVAGDEDPLEKIYNRLKNRYLCKFVHKPDMFDEIACTGCGRCIDACIGKINKNELIIE
;
A
#
# COMPACT_ATOMS: atom_id res chain seq x y z
N ASN A 1 -3.97 -8.50 3.87
CA ASN A 1 -4.48 -8.14 2.53
C ASN A 1 -3.90 -6.82 1.96
N CYS A 2 -3.54 -5.84 2.81
CA CYS A 2 -3.09 -4.51 2.36
C CYS A 2 -1.96 -4.53 1.32
N ASP A 3 -1.02 -5.47 1.43
CA ASP A 3 0.11 -5.59 0.49
C ASP A 3 -0.33 -6.20 -0.84
N LEU A 4 -1.31 -7.10 -0.83
CA LEU A 4 -1.90 -7.66 -2.05
C LEU A 4 -2.66 -6.60 -2.85
N GLU A 5 -3.45 -5.76 -2.16
CA GLU A 5 -4.16 -4.64 -2.81
C GLU A 5 -3.21 -3.60 -3.44
N ALA A 6 -2.01 -3.43 -2.86
CA ALA A 6 -1.02 -2.53 -3.42
C ALA A 6 -0.45 -3.00 -4.77
N LEU A 7 -0.55 -4.30 -5.07
CA LEU A 7 -0.02 -4.87 -6.32
C LEU A 7 -0.76 -4.35 -7.56
N ASP A 8 -2.06 -4.02 -7.47
CA ASP A 8 -2.78 -3.45 -8.61
C ASP A 8 -2.11 -2.18 -9.14
N LEU A 9 -1.74 -1.28 -8.23
CA LEU A 9 -1.03 -0.07 -8.60
C LEU A 9 0.40 -0.37 -9.09
N LEU A 10 1.13 -1.26 -8.39
CA LEU A 10 2.51 -1.59 -8.76
C LEU A 10 2.58 -2.31 -10.10
N ASP A 11 1.64 -3.21 -10.38
CA ASP A 11 1.53 -3.89 -11.66
C ASP A 11 1.24 -2.89 -12.79
N LYS A 12 0.32 -1.93 -12.60
CA LYS A 12 0.05 -0.85 -13.57
C LYS A 12 1.26 0.04 -13.85
N ILE A 13 2.12 0.27 -12.85
CA ILE A 13 3.32 1.10 -12.98
C ILE A 13 4.48 0.34 -13.65
N PHE A 14 4.74 -0.89 -13.22
CA PHE A 14 5.96 -1.61 -13.59
C PHE A 14 5.77 -2.62 -14.71
N LEU A 15 4.52 -2.98 -15.05
CA LEU A 15 4.19 -3.86 -16.17
C LEU A 15 3.62 -3.10 -17.37
N ASP A 16 3.64 -1.77 -17.34
CA ASP A 16 3.28 -0.94 -18.49
C ASP A 16 4.13 -1.30 -19.70
N GLU A 17 3.52 -1.46 -20.88
CA GLU A 17 4.22 -1.95 -22.07
C GLU A 17 5.30 -0.98 -22.57
N GLU A 18 5.11 0.33 -22.40
CA GLU A 18 6.05 1.36 -22.81
C GLU A 18 7.25 1.47 -21.85
N PHE A 19 7.00 1.28 -20.53
CA PHE A 19 8.00 1.46 -19.46
C PHE A 19 8.22 0.19 -18.64
N LEU A 20 8.23 -0.96 -19.30
CA LEU A 20 8.30 -2.26 -18.67
C LEU A 20 9.56 -2.46 -17.82
N ASP A 21 9.37 -2.68 -16.51
CA ASP A 21 10.43 -3.14 -15.61
C ASP A 21 10.58 -4.67 -15.70
N ILE A 22 11.59 -5.11 -16.44
CA ILE A 22 11.84 -6.54 -16.68
C ILE A 22 12.16 -7.30 -15.39
N TYR A 23 12.81 -6.68 -14.40
CA TYR A 23 13.13 -7.31 -13.13
C TYR A 23 11.91 -7.47 -12.24
N TYR A 24 11.03 -6.47 -12.22
CA TYR A 24 9.74 -6.58 -11.55
C TYR A 24 8.90 -7.69 -12.17
N LYS A 25 8.79 -7.70 -13.50
CA LYS A 25 8.04 -8.73 -14.24
C LYS A 25 8.51 -10.14 -13.91
N GLU A 26 9.82 -10.39 -13.95
CA GLU A 26 10.37 -11.71 -13.64
C GLU A 26 10.13 -12.11 -12.17
N LYS A 27 10.31 -11.19 -11.23
CA LYS A 27 9.99 -11.46 -9.82
C LYS A 27 8.50 -11.74 -9.63
N ARG A 28 7.62 -10.91 -10.19
CA ARG A 28 6.17 -11.05 -10.10
C ARG A 28 5.69 -12.40 -10.63
N LYS A 29 6.24 -12.83 -11.77
CA LYS A 29 5.96 -14.13 -12.39
C LYS A 29 6.41 -15.30 -11.52
N ASN A 30 7.58 -15.22 -10.92
CA ASN A 30 8.22 -16.32 -10.21
C ASN A 30 7.93 -16.37 -8.69
N THR A 31 7.11 -15.44 -8.16
CA THR A 31 6.75 -15.39 -6.74
C THR A 31 5.37 -16.01 -6.50
N ILE A 32 5.26 -16.97 -5.59
CA ILE A 32 3.97 -17.42 -5.05
C ILE A 32 3.50 -16.42 -4.02
N LEU A 33 2.28 -15.93 -4.19
CA LEU A 33 1.66 -14.98 -3.28
C LEU A 33 0.63 -15.69 -2.40
N ILE A 34 0.91 -15.72 -1.11
CA ILE A 34 0.02 -16.31 -0.10
C ILE A 34 -0.55 -15.18 0.76
N GLY A 35 -1.87 -15.01 0.68
CA GLY A 35 -2.59 -14.03 1.47
C GLY A 35 -3.17 -14.60 2.75
N SER A 36 -3.44 -13.76 3.74
CA SER A 36 -4.16 -14.15 4.96
C SER A 36 -5.28 -13.20 5.30
N ASP A 37 -6.31 -13.71 5.97
CA ASP A 37 -7.29 -12.88 6.64
C ASP A 37 -6.62 -12.00 7.71
N CYS A 38 -7.15 -10.81 7.97
CA CYS A 38 -6.69 -9.99 9.08
C CYS A 38 -7.21 -10.56 10.40
N TYR A 39 -6.32 -11.03 11.24
CA TYR A 39 -6.64 -11.58 12.57
C TYR A 39 -6.64 -10.51 13.65
N GLU A 40 -5.76 -9.54 13.51
CA GLU A 40 -5.62 -8.40 14.41
C GLU A 40 -5.81 -7.10 13.62
N ILE A 41 -6.52 -6.18 14.23
CA ILE A 41 -6.75 -4.84 13.68
C ILE A 41 -5.97 -3.87 14.55
N ASP A 42 -4.99 -3.22 13.93
CA ASP A 42 -4.28 -2.11 14.54
C ASP A 42 -5.18 -0.87 14.63
N LYS A 43 -4.90 -0.01 15.62
CA LYS A 43 -5.65 1.24 15.87
C LYS A 43 -5.69 2.20 14.68
N ASN A 44 -4.70 2.11 13.78
CA ASN A 44 -4.57 2.97 12.62
C ASN A 44 -5.05 2.31 11.31
N CYS A 45 -5.51 1.05 11.36
CA CYS A 45 -6.08 0.36 10.20
C CYS A 45 -7.42 0.97 9.78
N HIS A 46 -7.56 1.36 8.52
CA HIS A 46 -8.77 1.99 7.96
C HIS A 46 -8.97 1.59 6.49
N CYS A 47 -8.59 0.37 6.10
CA CYS A 47 -8.70 -0.10 4.72
C CYS A 47 -10.16 -0.06 4.19
N THR A 48 -11.13 -0.30 5.07
CA THR A 48 -12.56 -0.25 4.70
C THR A 48 -13.05 1.13 4.31
N SER A 49 -12.39 2.23 4.74
CA SER A 49 -12.69 3.59 4.28
C SER A 49 -12.40 3.77 2.77
N TYR A 50 -11.57 2.90 2.21
CA TYR A 50 -11.22 2.89 0.79
C TYR A 50 -11.78 1.67 0.04
N GLY A 51 -12.80 1.01 0.61
CA GLY A 51 -13.48 -0.12 -0.02
C GLY A 51 -12.68 -1.44 -0.01
N ILE A 52 -11.58 -1.51 0.73
CA ILE A 52 -10.71 -2.69 0.80
C ILE A 52 -11.14 -3.59 1.95
N ASN A 53 -11.36 -4.86 1.64
CA ASN A 53 -11.74 -5.87 2.63
C ASN A 53 -10.55 -6.33 3.49
N PRO A 54 -10.77 -6.73 4.76
CA PRO A 54 -9.70 -7.23 5.62
C PRO A 54 -9.36 -8.71 5.36
N TYR A 55 -9.65 -9.22 4.18
CA TYR A 55 -9.32 -10.57 3.75
C TYR A 55 -9.00 -10.58 2.25
N PRO A 56 -8.16 -11.51 1.76
CA PRO A 56 -7.76 -11.59 0.36
C PRO A 56 -8.92 -11.95 -0.56
N GLN A 57 -9.02 -11.25 -1.69
CA GLN A 57 -9.98 -11.55 -2.76
C GLN A 57 -9.30 -11.60 -4.13
N LYS A 58 -8.12 -11.00 -4.26
CA LYS A 58 -7.35 -10.90 -5.50
C LYS A 58 -5.85 -10.84 -5.21
N ASN A 59 -5.05 -10.86 -6.26
CA ASN A 59 -3.59 -10.70 -6.23
C ASN A 59 -2.85 -11.72 -5.36
N CYS A 60 -3.44 -12.89 -5.12
CA CYS A 60 -2.78 -14.01 -4.45
C CYS A 60 -3.04 -15.33 -5.19
N ASP A 61 -2.11 -16.23 -5.07
CA ASP A 61 -2.23 -17.59 -5.61
C ASP A 61 -3.01 -18.49 -4.65
N ILE A 62 -2.78 -18.27 -3.35
CA ILE A 62 -3.43 -18.98 -2.26
C ILE A 62 -3.80 -17.98 -1.18
N SER A 63 -4.95 -18.12 -0.55
CA SER A 63 -5.24 -17.45 0.70
C SER A 63 -5.54 -18.43 1.82
N PHE A 64 -5.27 -18.02 3.07
CA PHE A 64 -5.56 -18.85 4.21
C PHE A 64 -6.35 -18.13 5.29
N SER A 65 -7.21 -18.90 5.97
CA SER A 65 -7.96 -18.47 7.13
C SER A 65 -7.66 -19.43 8.28
N LEU A 66 -7.49 -18.89 9.49
CA LEU A 66 -7.25 -19.68 10.70
C LEU A 66 -8.42 -19.55 11.66
N ILE A 67 -9.05 -20.69 11.99
CA ILE A 67 -10.12 -20.77 12.98
C ILE A 67 -9.94 -22.03 13.82
N ASN A 68 -10.01 -21.88 15.14
CA ASN A 68 -9.97 -23.01 16.08
C ASN A 68 -8.78 -23.96 15.81
N HIS A 69 -7.60 -23.41 15.55
CA HIS A 69 -6.37 -24.16 15.18
C HIS A 69 -6.44 -24.93 13.86
N LYS A 70 -7.49 -24.72 13.06
CA LYS A 70 -7.59 -25.28 11.70
C LYS A 70 -7.27 -24.20 10.69
N VAL A 71 -6.49 -24.58 9.67
CA VAL A 71 -6.16 -23.73 8.52
C VAL A 71 -7.05 -24.14 7.36
N THR A 72 -7.79 -23.18 6.82
CA THR A 72 -8.51 -23.33 5.56
C THR A 72 -7.77 -22.62 4.48
N LEU A 73 -7.45 -23.30 3.38
CA LEU A 73 -6.78 -22.74 2.21
C LEU A 73 -7.79 -22.55 1.08
N GLN A 74 -7.70 -21.43 0.40
CA GLN A 74 -8.41 -21.17 -0.84
C GLN A 74 -7.39 -20.99 -1.97
N VAL A 75 -7.55 -21.73 -3.05
CA VAL A 75 -6.72 -21.64 -4.25
C VAL A 75 -7.37 -20.66 -5.22
N HIS A 76 -6.60 -19.69 -5.70
CA HIS A 76 -7.08 -18.67 -6.62
C HIS A 76 -6.50 -18.80 -8.02
N THR A 77 -5.34 -19.46 -8.16
CA THR A 77 -4.66 -19.61 -9.45
C THR A 77 -4.15 -21.02 -9.69
N LYS A 78 -3.93 -21.38 -10.95
CA LYS A 78 -3.28 -22.66 -11.32
C LYS A 78 -1.88 -22.81 -10.71
N LYS A 79 -1.17 -21.71 -10.53
CA LYS A 79 0.15 -21.67 -9.88
C LYS A 79 0.05 -22.05 -8.39
N GLY A 80 -0.99 -21.55 -7.70
CA GLY A 80 -1.29 -21.94 -6.32
C GLY A 80 -1.65 -23.42 -6.20
N GLU A 81 -2.44 -23.96 -7.13
CA GLU A 81 -2.80 -25.37 -7.17
C GLU A 81 -1.57 -26.28 -7.30
N ILE A 82 -0.68 -25.98 -8.27
CA ILE A 82 0.57 -26.72 -8.46
C ILE A 82 1.42 -26.66 -7.19
N PHE A 83 1.57 -25.47 -6.61
CA PHE A 83 2.34 -25.30 -5.39
C PHE A 83 1.80 -26.16 -4.23
N LEU A 84 0.49 -26.18 -4.00
CA LEU A 84 -0.10 -27.00 -2.95
C LEU A 84 0.09 -28.50 -3.21
N SER A 85 -0.08 -28.95 -4.44
CA SER A 85 0.09 -30.36 -4.79
C SER A 85 1.52 -30.89 -4.60
N GLU A 86 2.51 -30.00 -4.72
CA GLU A 86 3.93 -30.36 -4.56
C GLU A 86 4.43 -30.26 -3.10
N PHE A 87 3.93 -29.32 -2.32
CA PHE A 87 4.52 -28.97 -1.02
C PHE A 87 3.62 -29.21 0.19
N VAL A 88 2.32 -29.52 0.00
CA VAL A 88 1.39 -29.71 1.11
C VAL A 88 0.78 -31.09 1.03
N THR A 89 0.94 -31.87 2.11
CA THR A 89 0.31 -33.18 2.30
C THR A 89 -0.87 -33.07 3.26
N ASP A 90 -1.70 -34.10 3.30
CA ASP A 90 -2.82 -34.25 4.26
C ASP A 90 -3.90 -33.16 4.15
N LEU A 91 -4.21 -32.73 2.91
CA LEU A 91 -5.32 -31.82 2.63
C LEU A 91 -6.64 -32.60 2.56
N THR A 92 -7.67 -32.00 3.15
CA THR A 92 -9.06 -32.43 2.97
C THR A 92 -9.78 -31.36 2.14
N GLU A 93 -10.31 -31.79 1.00
CA GLU A 93 -11.12 -30.88 0.16
C GLU A 93 -12.47 -30.60 0.82
N ILE A 94 -12.92 -29.35 0.70
CA ILE A 94 -14.23 -28.88 1.12
C ILE A 94 -14.84 -28.03 0.01
N ASP A 95 -16.13 -28.21 -0.25
CA ASP A 95 -16.82 -27.56 -1.36
C ASP A 95 -17.08 -26.07 -1.09
N GLU A 96 -17.24 -25.68 0.17
CA GLU A 96 -17.61 -24.31 0.56
C GLU A 96 -16.72 -23.79 1.68
N ILE A 97 -16.58 -22.47 1.71
CA ILE A 97 -15.89 -21.77 2.82
C ILE A 97 -16.73 -21.96 4.09
N PRO A 98 -16.16 -22.45 5.19
CA PRO A 98 -16.88 -22.59 6.46
C PRO A 98 -17.57 -21.29 6.90
N GLU A 99 -18.83 -21.38 7.29
CA GLU A 99 -19.64 -20.22 7.71
C GLU A 99 -18.97 -19.41 8.84
N GLU A 100 -18.24 -20.09 9.70
CA GLU A 100 -17.49 -19.47 10.79
C GLU A 100 -16.42 -18.49 10.28
N ILE A 101 -15.78 -18.80 9.14
CA ILE A 101 -14.81 -17.90 8.46
C ILE A 101 -15.55 -16.66 7.93
N LEU A 102 -16.67 -16.87 7.25
CA LEU A 102 -17.47 -15.79 6.69
C LEU A 102 -17.94 -14.81 7.80
N ARG A 103 -18.48 -15.33 8.88
CA ARG A 103 -18.89 -14.53 10.06
C ARG A 103 -17.72 -13.76 10.68
N LYS A 104 -16.53 -14.37 10.76
CA LYS A 104 -15.34 -13.70 11.29
C LYS A 104 -14.88 -12.57 10.37
N ARG A 105 -14.87 -12.78 9.06
CA ARG A 105 -14.54 -11.77 8.05
C ARG A 105 -15.48 -10.56 8.14
N GLU A 106 -16.79 -10.83 8.21
CA GLU A 106 -17.82 -9.79 8.36
C GLU A 106 -17.63 -8.98 9.64
N LYS A 107 -17.51 -9.64 10.80
CA LYS A 107 -17.25 -9.01 12.09
C LYS A 107 -15.97 -8.15 12.08
N THR A 108 -14.92 -8.61 11.41
CA THR A 108 -13.66 -7.84 11.26
C THR A 108 -13.87 -6.60 10.40
N ALA A 109 -14.61 -6.72 9.31
CA ALA A 109 -14.91 -5.59 8.43
C ALA A 109 -15.81 -4.55 9.14
N GLU A 110 -16.81 -4.97 9.88
CA GLU A 110 -17.67 -4.09 10.67
C GLU A 110 -16.87 -3.35 11.76
N LYS A 111 -16.00 -4.05 12.47
CA LYS A 111 -15.14 -3.43 13.48
C LYS A 111 -14.25 -2.34 12.87
N LEU A 112 -13.65 -2.59 11.69
CA LEU A 112 -12.86 -1.60 10.97
C LEU A 112 -13.68 -0.38 10.55
N LYS A 113 -14.89 -0.58 10.02
CA LYS A 113 -15.80 0.52 9.65
C LYS A 113 -16.15 1.39 10.84
N LEU A 114 -16.42 0.79 12.00
CA LEU A 114 -16.74 1.51 13.22
C LEU A 114 -15.54 2.26 13.81
N GLN A 115 -14.34 1.67 13.72
CA GLN A 115 -13.09 2.25 14.25
C GLN A 115 -12.78 3.63 13.64
N HIS A 116 -13.07 3.82 12.36
CA HIS A 116 -12.76 5.04 11.62
C HIS A 116 -13.96 5.55 10.81
N LYS A 117 -15.15 5.53 11.43
CA LYS A 117 -16.42 5.94 10.79
C LYS A 117 -16.40 7.38 10.26
N ASP A 118 -15.58 8.25 10.87
CA ASP A 118 -15.49 9.67 10.51
C ASP A 118 -14.43 9.95 9.42
N LEU A 119 -13.68 8.93 8.98
CA LEU A 119 -12.73 9.08 7.89
C LEU A 119 -13.46 9.14 6.54
N PRO A 120 -13.14 10.12 5.70
CA PRO A 120 -13.72 10.22 4.37
C PRO A 120 -13.25 9.05 3.48
N ASN A 121 -14.06 8.74 2.49
CA ASN A 121 -13.67 7.81 1.43
C ASN A 121 -12.55 8.41 0.55
N ALA A 122 -12.08 7.66 -0.44
CA ALA A 122 -10.97 8.08 -1.29
C ALA A 122 -11.26 9.37 -2.08
N GLU A 123 -12.47 9.51 -2.61
CA GLU A 123 -12.87 10.67 -3.40
C GLU A 123 -13.00 11.94 -2.55
N ASP A 124 -13.59 11.83 -1.38
CA ASP A 124 -13.70 12.96 -0.46
C ASP A 124 -12.34 13.35 0.12
N THR A 125 -11.47 12.36 0.39
CA THR A 125 -10.07 12.59 0.73
C THR A 125 -9.35 13.37 -0.38
N ARG A 126 -9.52 12.99 -1.64
CA ARG A 126 -8.97 13.70 -2.80
C ARG A 126 -9.40 15.17 -2.82
N LYS A 127 -10.72 15.42 -2.69
CA LYS A 127 -11.29 16.77 -2.70
C LYS A 127 -10.75 17.63 -1.56
N ALA A 128 -10.64 17.06 -0.35
CA ALA A 128 -10.08 17.75 0.80
C ALA A 128 -8.63 18.15 0.52
N LEU A 129 -7.77 17.22 0.13
CA LEU A 129 -6.35 17.49 -0.13
C LEU A 129 -6.09 18.51 -1.24
N GLN A 130 -6.95 18.59 -2.25
CA GLN A 130 -6.84 19.58 -3.32
C GLN A 130 -7.21 21.00 -2.85
N LYS A 131 -8.09 21.14 -1.88
CA LYS A 131 -8.50 22.43 -1.32
C LYS A 131 -7.53 22.98 -0.28
N GLU A 132 -6.75 22.10 0.36
CA GLU A 132 -5.92 22.46 1.49
C GLU A 132 -4.84 23.51 1.14
N GLY A 133 -4.86 24.61 1.89
CA GLY A 133 -3.88 25.68 1.78
C GLY A 133 -2.54 25.35 2.44
N THR A 134 -1.53 26.14 2.13
CA THR A 134 -0.15 25.96 2.64
C THR A 134 -0.08 25.96 4.18
N VAL A 135 -1.01 26.61 4.87
CA VAL A 135 -1.02 26.74 6.35
C VAL A 135 -1.18 25.37 7.01
N VAL A 136 -2.13 24.54 6.53
CA VAL A 136 -2.37 23.18 7.03
C VAL A 136 -1.11 22.32 6.84
N TRP A 137 -0.52 22.33 5.66
CA TRP A 137 0.69 21.59 5.39
C TRP A 137 1.88 21.99 6.24
N LYS A 138 2.05 23.29 6.52
CA LYS A 138 3.09 23.80 7.43
C LYS A 138 2.84 23.34 8.88
N LYS A 139 1.58 23.32 9.32
CA LYS A 139 1.20 22.82 10.65
C LYS A 139 1.61 21.37 10.83
N PHE A 140 1.18 20.48 9.92
CA PHE A 140 1.52 19.05 10.00
C PHE A 140 2.99 18.71 9.73
N ALA A 141 3.69 19.53 8.93
CA ALA A 141 5.09 19.33 8.65
C ALA A 141 6.03 19.82 9.76
N LYS A 142 5.52 20.52 10.78
CA LYS A 142 6.34 21.10 11.87
C LYS A 142 7.18 20.02 12.57
N ASP A 143 6.62 18.85 12.78
CA ASP A 143 7.25 17.74 13.50
C ASP A 143 7.88 16.72 12.54
N CYS A 144 7.86 16.96 11.23
CA CYS A 144 8.46 16.08 10.24
C CYS A 144 9.98 16.24 10.22
N VAL A 145 10.69 15.13 10.42
CA VAL A 145 12.16 15.06 10.38
C VAL A 145 12.72 14.53 9.05
N SER A 146 11.90 14.42 8.02
CA SER A 146 12.29 13.92 6.69
C SER A 146 12.97 12.53 6.68
N CYS A 147 12.64 11.65 7.62
CA CYS A 147 13.29 10.34 7.76
C CYS A 147 12.91 9.32 6.68
N GLY A 148 11.87 9.59 5.88
CA GLY A 148 11.40 8.67 4.83
C GLY A 148 10.63 7.43 5.31
N ALA A 149 10.55 7.14 6.61
CA ALA A 149 9.94 5.93 7.16
C ALA A 149 8.51 5.68 6.62
N CYS A 150 7.70 6.74 6.51
CA CYS A 150 6.34 6.66 5.96
C CYS A 150 6.29 6.23 4.48
N ALA A 151 7.36 6.46 3.71
CA ALA A 151 7.44 5.99 2.33
C ALA A 151 8.01 4.57 2.26
N VAL A 152 9.05 4.26 3.05
CA VAL A 152 9.70 2.95 3.04
C VAL A 152 8.76 1.84 3.51
N ILE A 153 7.94 2.08 4.55
CA ILE A 153 6.99 1.08 5.07
C ILE A 153 5.72 0.94 4.21
N CYS A 154 5.48 1.84 3.27
CA CYS A 154 4.23 1.88 2.52
C CYS A 154 4.25 0.91 1.33
N PRO A 155 3.29 -0.01 1.21
CA PRO A 155 3.28 -1.00 0.14
C PRO A 155 3.02 -0.41 -1.25
N THR A 156 2.44 0.80 -1.34
CA THR A 156 2.18 1.48 -2.61
C THR A 156 3.25 2.50 -3.01
N CYS A 157 4.27 2.75 -2.18
CA CYS A 157 5.38 3.63 -2.53
C CYS A 157 6.42 2.89 -3.36
N HIS A 158 6.84 3.50 -4.46
CA HIS A 158 7.71 2.88 -5.47
C HIS A 158 8.76 3.85 -6.03
N CYS A 159 9.01 4.97 -5.34
CA CYS A 159 10.04 5.93 -5.76
C CYS A 159 11.41 5.27 -5.83
N PHE A 160 12.17 5.57 -6.86
CA PHE A 160 13.52 5.06 -7.06
C PHE A 160 14.41 6.12 -7.70
N LEU A 161 15.71 5.95 -7.53
CA LEU A 161 16.74 6.74 -8.19
C LEU A 161 17.54 5.82 -9.12
N LEU A 162 17.80 6.30 -10.32
CA LEU A 162 18.74 5.67 -11.25
C LEU A 162 20.12 6.27 -11.03
N ILE A 163 21.10 5.41 -10.81
CA ILE A 163 22.50 5.79 -10.61
C ILE A 163 23.34 5.21 -11.74
N ASP A 164 24.15 6.07 -12.35
CA ASP A 164 25.18 5.63 -13.27
C ASP A 164 26.43 5.22 -12.50
N LYS A 165 26.88 3.99 -12.70
CA LYS A 165 28.15 3.48 -12.20
C LYS A 165 29.22 3.46 -13.27
N ALA A 166 30.46 3.16 -12.85
CA ALA A 166 31.55 2.88 -13.79
C ALA A 166 31.15 1.80 -14.81
N ASN A 167 31.74 1.84 -16.01
CA ASN A 167 31.45 0.93 -17.12
C ASN A 167 30.03 1.02 -17.70
N PHE A 168 29.40 2.20 -17.58
CA PHE A 168 28.02 2.46 -18.07
C PHE A 168 26.93 1.57 -17.46
N GLU A 169 27.20 0.96 -16.31
CA GLU A 169 26.23 0.21 -15.56
C GLU A 169 25.20 1.14 -14.92
N LYS A 170 23.91 0.87 -15.13
CA LYS A 170 22.81 1.60 -14.48
C LYS A 170 22.22 0.77 -13.35
N VAL A 171 22.09 1.40 -12.18
CA VAL A 171 21.52 0.76 -10.99
C VAL A 171 20.31 1.52 -10.52
N LYS A 172 19.22 0.78 -10.29
CA LYS A 172 18.00 1.29 -9.68
C LYS A 172 18.09 1.05 -8.17
N ILE A 173 18.03 2.11 -7.39
CA ILE A 173 18.01 2.05 -5.94
C ILE A 173 16.70 2.64 -5.39
N TRP A 174 16.32 2.21 -4.22
CA TRP A 174 15.15 2.72 -3.54
C TRP A 174 15.34 4.18 -3.13
N ASP A 175 14.28 4.99 -3.31
CA ASP A 175 14.26 6.40 -2.90
C ASP A 175 12.94 6.74 -2.22
N ALA A 176 12.84 7.92 -1.62
CA ALA A 176 11.63 8.39 -0.95
C ALA A 176 11.39 9.88 -1.15
N CYS A 177 10.18 10.23 -1.55
CA CYS A 177 9.78 11.64 -1.74
C CYS A 177 9.87 12.52 -0.48
N GLN A 178 10.20 11.94 0.68
CA GLN A 178 10.42 12.67 1.93
C GLN A 178 11.89 13.01 2.17
N TYR A 179 12.81 12.45 1.40
CA TYR A 179 14.22 12.78 1.53
C TYR A 179 14.50 14.19 1.00
N PRO A 180 15.40 14.93 1.66
CA PRO A 180 15.98 16.15 1.06
C PRO A 180 16.59 15.81 -0.30
N SER A 181 16.46 16.71 -1.25
CA SER A 181 16.98 16.53 -2.62
C SER A 181 16.23 15.52 -3.50
N PHE A 182 15.13 14.92 -3.04
CA PHE A 182 14.22 14.20 -3.92
C PHE A 182 13.70 15.16 -5.00
N GLU A 183 13.74 14.78 -6.27
CA GLU A 183 13.43 15.62 -7.44
C GLU A 183 14.36 16.85 -7.64
N ARG A 184 15.49 16.93 -6.96
CA ARG A 184 16.49 17.94 -7.25
C ARG A 184 17.08 17.71 -8.64
N VAL A 185 17.12 18.79 -9.43
CA VAL A 185 17.62 18.72 -10.82
C VAL A 185 18.96 19.44 -10.97
N ALA A 186 19.60 19.23 -12.13
CA ALA A 186 20.79 19.97 -12.51
C ALA A 186 20.51 21.48 -12.49
N GLY A 187 21.44 22.27 -11.98
CA GLY A 187 21.25 23.73 -11.78
C GLY A 187 20.84 24.10 -10.35
N ASP A 188 20.82 23.12 -9.46
CA ASP A 188 20.53 23.30 -8.01
C ASP A 188 19.08 23.71 -7.70
N GLU A 189 18.16 23.46 -8.65
CA GLU A 189 16.74 23.67 -8.41
C GLU A 189 16.14 22.47 -7.66
N ASP A 190 15.41 22.74 -6.58
CA ASP A 190 14.70 21.76 -5.78
C ASP A 190 13.23 22.17 -5.59
N PRO A 191 12.30 21.69 -6.42
CA PRO A 191 10.89 22.05 -6.35
C PRO A 191 10.24 21.62 -5.03
N LEU A 192 10.81 20.64 -4.34
CA LEU A 192 10.35 20.11 -3.06
C LEU A 192 11.26 20.49 -1.87
N GLU A 193 12.04 21.56 -1.98
CA GLU A 193 12.99 22.02 -0.96
C GLU A 193 12.39 22.09 0.45
N LYS A 194 11.17 22.59 0.58
CA LYS A 194 10.51 22.77 1.88
C LYS A 194 9.85 21.46 2.35
N ILE A 195 10.03 21.11 3.62
CA ILE A 195 9.45 19.89 4.22
C ILE A 195 7.94 19.78 4.00
N TYR A 196 7.21 20.89 4.14
CA TYR A 196 5.76 20.87 3.93
C TYR A 196 5.38 20.62 2.46
N ASN A 197 6.22 20.99 1.48
CA ASN A 197 6.00 20.65 0.08
C ASN A 197 6.20 19.15 -0.15
N ARG A 198 7.23 18.53 0.43
CA ARG A 198 7.43 17.08 0.37
C ARG A 198 6.28 16.32 1.00
N LEU A 199 5.82 16.78 2.17
CA LEU A 199 4.66 16.19 2.84
C LEU A 199 3.40 16.30 1.96
N LYS A 200 3.11 17.48 1.42
CA LYS A 200 2.00 17.73 0.51
C LYS A 200 2.10 16.83 -0.73
N ASN A 201 3.26 16.80 -1.38
CA ASN A 201 3.50 15.97 -2.56
C ASN A 201 3.19 14.49 -2.30
N ARG A 202 3.59 13.96 -1.13
CA ARG A 202 3.28 12.59 -0.76
C ARG A 202 1.78 12.28 -0.79
N TYR A 203 0.95 13.15 -0.23
CA TYR A 203 -0.50 12.92 -0.17
C TYR A 203 -1.16 13.19 -1.52
N LEU A 204 -0.77 14.23 -2.23
CA LEU A 204 -1.24 14.47 -3.59
C LEU A 204 -0.87 13.32 -4.53
N CYS A 205 0.34 12.78 -4.42
CA CYS A 205 0.74 11.60 -5.18
C CYS A 205 -0.25 10.43 -4.97
N LYS A 206 -0.67 10.18 -3.73
CA LYS A 206 -1.51 9.03 -3.38
C LYS A 206 -2.97 9.17 -3.80
N PHE A 207 -3.54 10.36 -3.67
CA PHE A 207 -4.97 10.57 -3.80
C PHE A 207 -5.36 11.43 -5.01
N VAL A 208 -4.38 12.04 -5.68
CA VAL A 208 -4.62 12.87 -6.87
C VAL A 208 -3.84 12.33 -8.07
N HIS A 209 -2.49 12.39 -8.01
CA HIS A 209 -1.68 12.10 -9.19
C HIS A 209 -1.75 10.63 -9.63
N LYS A 210 -1.73 9.67 -8.69
CA LYS A 210 -1.82 8.24 -9.05
C LYS A 210 -3.21 7.87 -9.56
N PRO A 211 -4.32 8.30 -8.95
CA PRO A 211 -5.63 8.13 -9.55
C PRO A 211 -5.77 8.76 -10.94
N ASP A 212 -5.21 9.94 -11.18
CA ASP A 212 -5.26 10.58 -12.50
C ASP A 212 -4.47 9.81 -13.57
N MET A 213 -3.37 9.16 -13.19
CA MET A 213 -2.49 8.43 -14.11
C MET A 213 -2.90 6.96 -14.31
N PHE A 214 -3.38 6.31 -13.27
CA PHE A 214 -3.55 4.85 -13.23
C PHE A 214 -4.95 4.39 -12.84
N ASP A 215 -5.87 5.31 -12.55
CA ASP A 215 -7.21 5.01 -12.02
C ASP A 215 -7.18 4.18 -10.73
N GLU A 216 -6.13 4.38 -9.91
CA GLU A 216 -5.92 3.67 -8.65
C GLU A 216 -5.42 4.61 -7.54
N ILE A 217 -6.05 4.53 -6.36
CA ILE A 217 -5.51 5.23 -5.20
C ILE A 217 -4.24 4.54 -4.69
N ALA A 218 -3.23 5.32 -4.34
CA ALA A 218 -1.98 4.78 -3.82
C ALA A 218 -1.98 4.68 -2.29
N CYS A 219 -3.11 4.26 -1.71
CA CYS A 219 -3.24 4.05 -0.26
C CYS A 219 -4.20 2.89 0.04
N THR A 220 -3.72 1.88 0.73
CA THR A 220 -4.51 0.71 1.14
C THR A 220 -5.11 0.82 2.55
N GLY A 221 -5.00 1.98 3.20
CA GLY A 221 -5.54 2.18 4.54
C GLY A 221 -4.89 1.34 5.65
N CYS A 222 -3.67 0.85 5.43
CA CYS A 222 -3.00 -0.07 6.37
C CYS A 222 -2.49 0.59 7.68
N GLY A 223 -2.46 1.93 7.78
CA GLY A 223 -2.03 2.64 8.99
C GLY A 223 -0.53 2.67 9.27
N ARG A 224 0.27 1.77 8.69
CA ARG A 224 1.71 1.60 8.99
C ARG A 224 2.53 2.89 8.91
N CYS A 225 2.19 3.80 8.00
CA CYS A 225 2.91 5.07 7.87
C CYS A 225 2.68 6.02 9.06
N ILE A 226 1.58 5.86 9.80
CA ILE A 226 1.29 6.60 11.03
C ILE A 226 2.14 6.01 12.16
N ASP A 227 2.16 4.69 12.28
CA ASP A 227 2.91 3.99 13.33
C ASP A 227 4.42 4.18 13.20
N ALA A 228 4.94 4.11 11.97
CA ALA A 228 6.37 4.30 11.69
C ALA A 228 6.84 5.76 11.77
N CYS A 229 5.92 6.73 11.91
CA CYS A 229 6.28 8.15 11.88
C CYS A 229 6.99 8.58 13.15
N ILE A 230 8.27 8.97 13.04
CA ILE A 230 9.07 9.48 14.16
C ILE A 230 8.47 10.80 14.69
N GLY A 231 8.01 11.67 13.80
CA GLY A 231 7.38 12.94 14.15
C GLY A 231 5.91 12.81 14.61
N LYS A 232 5.39 11.58 14.75
CA LYS A 232 4.00 11.31 15.18
C LYS A 232 2.92 11.97 14.32
N ILE A 233 3.19 12.19 13.05
CA ILE A 233 2.24 12.79 12.12
C ILE A 233 1.17 11.76 11.79
N ASN A 234 -0.07 12.06 12.16
CA ASN A 234 -1.22 11.25 11.84
C ASN A 234 -1.92 11.78 10.57
N LYS A 235 -1.80 11.03 9.47
CA LYS A 235 -2.45 11.44 8.22
C LYS A 235 -3.97 11.51 8.31
N ASN A 236 -4.58 10.71 9.19
CA ASN A 236 -6.03 10.67 9.33
C ASN A 236 -6.56 11.98 9.93
N GLU A 237 -5.83 12.60 10.85
CA GLU A 237 -6.15 13.93 11.36
C GLU A 237 -6.05 15.00 10.27
N LEU A 238 -5.01 14.94 9.43
CA LEU A 238 -4.84 15.86 8.31
C LEU A 238 -5.98 15.80 7.30
N ILE A 239 -6.56 14.62 7.10
CA ILE A 239 -7.64 14.42 6.12
C ILE A 239 -9.00 14.90 6.66
N ILE A 240 -9.18 14.87 7.98
CA ILE A 240 -10.43 15.29 8.64
C ILE A 240 -10.48 16.81 8.86
N GLU A 241 -9.33 17.47 8.98
CA GLU A 241 -9.21 18.92 9.25
C GLU A 241 -9.57 19.78 8.02
#